data_d93b617623e3311ea5899c5b688f2473
#
_entry.id   d93b617623e3311ea5899c5b688f2473
#
_cell.length_a   1.000
_cell.length_b   1.000
_cell.length_c   1.000
_cell.angle_alpha   90.00
_cell.angle_beta   90.00
_cell.angle_gamma   90.00
#
_symmetry.space_group_name_H-M   'P 1'
#
loop_
_entity.id
_entity.type
_entity.pdbx_description
1 polymer ?
#
loop_
_entity_poly.entity_id
_entity_poly.type
_entity_poly.pdbx_seq_one_letter_code
_entity_poly.pdbx_strand_id
1 'polypeptide(L)'
;YADEAGRVFVDAPGKNAEGDENRQRVHPLTSSASHETAHCQLCQQAVAKKSEALTHLNATTFVAKNDPRIAFRGRVDTAIAQAVLLQVEWKTAEMPAVLQHMLADVRGALGNVLRAEALDEAMTPIVVGEFDEMQIHALSHNPLKHLGHDHIVPSIEHGLAVARLNLLRAVIREAEVAGAQAFIDRDFVVRRNDVLQALNRLSSAVYVLMLLCLIHEKAGEQR
;
A
#
# COMPACT_ATOMS: atom_id res chain seq x y z
N TYR A 1 -6.39 -10.99 23.57
CA TYR A 1 -5.85 -9.99 24.50
C TYR A 1 -4.33 -9.87 24.35
N ALA A 2 -3.76 -8.82 24.87
CA ALA A 2 -2.33 -8.56 24.81
C ALA A 2 -1.73 -8.62 26.24
N ASP A 3 -0.52 -9.18 26.38
CA ASP A 3 0.23 -9.12 27.63
C ASP A 3 0.97 -7.78 27.80
N GLU A 4 1.63 -7.60 28.94
CA GLU A 4 2.38 -6.38 29.28
C GLU A 4 3.54 -6.10 28.32
N ALA A 5 4.00 -7.12 27.58
CA ALA A 5 5.03 -6.99 26.55
C ALA A 5 4.45 -6.68 25.16
N GLY A 6 3.15 -6.46 25.05
CA GLY A 6 2.45 -6.15 23.80
C GLY A 6 2.27 -7.35 22.88
N ARG A 7 2.45 -8.59 23.35
CA ARG A 7 2.21 -9.80 22.57
C ARG A 7 0.72 -10.09 22.52
N VAL A 8 0.20 -10.35 21.33
CA VAL A 8 -1.22 -10.61 21.11
C VAL A 8 -1.48 -12.11 21.07
N PHE A 9 -2.47 -12.55 21.82
CA PHE A 9 -2.89 -13.95 21.94
C PHE A 9 -4.38 -14.08 21.66
N VAL A 10 -4.79 -15.24 21.17
CA VAL A 10 -6.18 -15.69 21.12
C VAL A 10 -6.35 -16.93 21.97
N ASP A 11 -7.47 -17.02 22.66
CA ASP A 11 -7.79 -18.23 23.40
C ASP A 11 -8.27 -19.31 22.43
N ALA A 12 -7.76 -20.52 22.59
CA ALA A 12 -8.25 -21.64 21.82
C ALA A 12 -9.68 -22.00 22.27
N PRO A 13 -10.62 -22.26 21.36
CA PRO A 13 -11.97 -22.64 21.73
C PRO A 13 -11.99 -23.90 22.64
N GLY A 14 -12.49 -23.79 23.84
CA GLY A 14 -12.85 -24.94 24.68
C GLY A 14 -11.89 -25.35 25.81
N LYS A 15 -10.90 -24.52 26.15
CA LYS A 15 -10.08 -24.76 27.35
C LYS A 15 -10.05 -23.57 28.29
N ASN A 16 -10.26 -23.84 29.60
CA ASN A 16 -10.27 -22.82 30.63
C ASN A 16 -8.89 -22.16 30.82
N ALA A 17 -8.90 -20.94 31.27
CA ALA A 17 -7.78 -20.02 31.37
C ALA A 17 -6.66 -20.39 32.38
N GLU A 18 -6.53 -21.63 32.74
CA GLU A 18 -5.48 -22.11 33.61
C GLU A 18 -4.33 -22.71 32.81
N GLY A 19 -3.45 -21.88 32.40
CA GLY A 19 -2.19 -22.30 31.80
C GLY A 19 -1.84 -21.54 30.52
N ASP A 20 -0.62 -21.08 30.50
CA ASP A 20 -0.01 -20.39 29.36
C ASP A 20 0.02 -21.23 28.05
N GLU A 21 -0.23 -22.54 28.19
CA GLU A 21 -0.14 -23.52 27.09
C GLU A 21 -1.26 -23.42 26.05
N ASN A 22 -2.36 -22.72 26.37
CA ASN A 22 -3.51 -22.60 25.47
C ASN A 22 -3.57 -21.29 24.67
N ARG A 23 -2.58 -20.42 24.81
CA ARG A 23 -2.52 -19.16 24.10
C ARG A 23 -1.74 -19.29 22.81
N GLN A 24 -2.41 -19.11 21.70
CA GLN A 24 -1.77 -19.13 20.40
C GLN A 24 -1.39 -17.73 19.95
N ARG A 25 -0.18 -17.60 19.48
CA ARG A 25 0.32 -16.35 18.94
C ARG A 25 -0.37 -15.98 17.63
N VAL A 26 -0.93 -14.77 17.56
CA VAL A 26 -1.60 -14.28 16.36
C VAL A 26 -0.58 -13.80 15.32
N HIS A 27 0.54 -13.21 15.77
CA HIS A 27 1.59 -12.71 14.90
C HIS A 27 2.98 -13.23 15.27
N PRO A 28 3.62 -13.98 14.39
CA PRO A 28 4.98 -14.46 14.64
C PRO A 28 6.02 -13.33 14.78
N LEU A 29 5.73 -12.15 14.23
CA LEU A 29 6.61 -10.99 14.35
C LEU A 29 6.73 -10.42 15.77
N THR A 30 5.77 -10.75 16.64
CA THR A 30 5.87 -10.37 18.05
C THR A 30 6.64 -11.40 18.85
N SER A 31 7.12 -12.41 18.17
CA SER A 31 7.63 -13.58 18.74
C SER A 31 9.02 -13.52 19.11
N SER A 32 9.59 -13.13 19.64
CA SER A 32 10.78 -13.79 19.99
C SER A 32 12.01 -13.23 19.93
N ALA A 33 11.91 -12.37 19.12
CA ALA A 33 13.19 -11.99 18.89
C ALA A 33 13.57 -11.00 19.87
N SER A 34 14.51 -10.98 20.37
CA SER A 34 15.21 -9.98 21.16
C SER A 34 14.38 -9.42 22.31
N HIS A 35 14.74 -9.77 23.46
CA HIS A 35 14.62 -8.98 24.68
C HIS A 35 15.35 -7.62 24.54
N GLU A 36 15.61 -7.17 23.34
CA GLU A 36 16.15 -5.85 23.08
C GLU A 36 15.06 -4.83 23.35
N THR A 37 15.28 -4.06 24.37
CA THR A 37 14.41 -2.94 24.72
C THR A 37 14.43 -1.94 23.58
N ALA A 38 13.28 -1.65 23.01
CA ALA A 38 13.19 -0.68 21.93
C ALA A 38 13.60 0.73 22.40
N HIS A 39 14.32 1.45 21.58
CA HIS A 39 14.88 2.75 21.90
C HIS A 39 14.14 3.87 21.17
N CYS A 40 14.04 5.02 21.80
CA CYS A 40 13.54 6.23 21.18
C CYS A 40 14.56 6.75 20.15
N GLN A 41 14.13 6.97 18.90
CA GLN A 41 15.00 7.46 17.84
C GLN A 41 15.61 8.84 18.16
N LEU A 42 14.88 9.71 18.86
CA LEU A 42 15.33 11.07 19.16
C LEU A 42 16.33 11.12 20.30
N CYS A 43 16.06 10.44 21.42
CA CYS A 43 16.90 10.52 22.62
C CYS A 43 17.79 9.30 22.83
N GLN A 44 17.67 8.27 22.00
CA GLN A 44 18.43 7.00 22.07
C GLN A 44 18.24 6.24 23.40
N GLN A 45 17.30 6.65 24.24
CA GLN A 45 17.05 5.99 25.52
C GLN A 45 16.10 4.80 25.34
N ALA A 46 16.31 3.79 26.17
CA ALA A 46 15.42 2.65 26.26
C ALA A 46 14.03 3.08 26.77
N VAL A 47 12.98 2.61 26.09
CA VAL A 47 11.60 2.95 26.43
C VAL A 47 10.99 1.79 27.22
N ALA A 48 10.94 1.93 28.53
CA ALA A 48 10.36 0.93 29.43
C ALA A 48 8.82 0.85 29.31
N LYS A 49 8.15 1.97 29.05
CA LYS A 49 6.70 2.06 28.84
C LYS A 49 6.39 2.97 27.67
N LYS A 50 5.77 2.42 26.63
CA LYS A 50 5.36 3.16 25.44
C LYS A 50 4.25 4.14 25.79
N SER A 51 4.44 5.42 25.45
CA SER A 51 3.36 6.42 25.48
C SER A 51 2.50 6.34 24.22
N GLU A 52 1.27 6.88 24.29
CA GLU A 52 0.37 6.95 23.14
C GLU A 52 0.89 7.85 21.99
N ALA A 53 1.83 8.74 22.27
CA ALA A 53 2.47 9.58 21.27
C ALA A 53 3.55 8.84 20.44
N LEU A 54 3.98 7.66 20.88
CA LEU A 54 5.00 6.85 20.22
C LEU A 54 4.42 5.68 19.45
N THR A 55 5.12 5.27 18.42
CA THR A 55 4.83 4.05 17.66
C THR A 55 6.12 3.36 17.24
N HIS A 56 6.05 2.06 17.00
CA HIS A 56 7.18 1.32 16.43
C HIS A 56 7.44 1.73 14.98
N LEU A 57 8.67 2.13 14.70
CA LEU A 57 9.16 2.25 13.33
C LEU A 57 9.57 0.86 12.80
N ASN A 58 10.27 0.10 13.66
CA ASN A 58 10.65 -1.29 13.46
C ASN A 58 10.70 -2.00 14.82
N ALA A 59 11.23 -3.23 14.87
CA ALA A 59 11.26 -4.04 16.10
C ALA A 59 12.01 -3.39 17.27
N THR A 60 13.02 -2.57 16.98
CA THR A 60 13.95 -2.01 17.97
C THR A 60 13.87 -0.49 18.12
N THR A 61 13.05 0.19 17.33
CA THR A 61 13.02 1.66 17.27
C THR A 61 11.62 2.20 17.44
N PHE A 62 11.46 3.12 18.38
CA PHE A 62 10.27 3.96 18.51
C PHE A 62 10.48 5.33 17.86
N VAL A 63 9.43 5.83 17.23
CA VAL A 63 9.33 7.19 16.71
C VAL A 63 8.04 7.85 17.20
N ALA A 64 7.98 9.16 17.11
CA ALA A 64 6.73 9.88 17.34
C ALA A 64 5.69 9.52 16.26
N LYS A 65 4.39 9.51 16.62
CA LYS A 65 3.31 9.20 15.65
C LYS A 65 3.21 10.20 14.50
N ASN A 66 3.78 11.39 14.64
CA ASN A 66 3.86 12.41 13.60
C ASN A 66 5.15 12.31 12.74
N ASP A 67 5.94 11.25 12.90
CA ASP A 67 7.10 11.01 12.05
C ASP A 67 6.66 10.88 10.59
N PRO A 68 7.36 11.51 9.61
CA PRO A 68 6.98 11.45 8.21
C PRO A 68 6.89 10.02 7.64
N ARG A 69 7.70 9.06 8.12
CA ARG A 69 7.62 7.67 7.70
C ARG A 69 6.31 7.00 8.17
N ILE A 70 5.83 7.38 9.36
CA ILE A 70 4.54 6.88 9.87
C ILE A 70 3.38 7.48 9.06
N ALA A 71 3.44 8.77 8.74
CA ALA A 71 2.45 9.41 7.86
C ALA A 71 2.43 8.76 6.47
N PHE A 72 3.61 8.49 5.90
CA PHE A 72 3.77 7.76 4.64
C PHE A 72 3.10 6.38 4.68
N ARG A 73 3.42 5.55 5.69
CA ARG A 73 2.81 4.22 5.87
C ARG A 73 1.29 4.31 5.94
N GLY A 74 0.76 5.28 6.68
CA GLY A 74 -0.68 5.50 6.79
C GLY A 74 -1.34 5.84 5.44
N ARG A 75 -0.67 6.61 4.58
CA ARG A 75 -1.17 6.91 3.22
C ARG A 75 -1.15 5.70 2.30
N VAL A 76 -0.08 4.89 2.35
CA VAL A 76 -0.03 3.65 1.57
C VAL A 76 -1.09 2.66 2.05
N ASP A 77 -1.30 2.54 3.36
CA ASP A 77 -2.35 1.69 3.93
C ASP A 77 -3.76 2.14 3.47
N THR A 78 -4.01 3.44 3.42
CA THR A 78 -5.25 3.99 2.85
C THR A 78 -5.41 3.60 1.39
N ALA A 79 -4.35 3.65 0.58
CA ALA A 79 -4.39 3.22 -0.83
C ALA A 79 -4.69 1.71 -0.96
N ILE A 80 -4.11 0.89 -0.10
CA ILE A 80 -4.39 -0.56 -0.05
C ILE A 80 -5.86 -0.80 0.29
N ALA A 81 -6.40 -0.12 1.30
CA ALA A 81 -7.80 -0.25 1.71
C ALA A 81 -8.77 0.14 0.57
N GLN A 82 -8.47 1.24 -0.15
CA GLN A 82 -9.24 1.63 -1.34
C GLN A 82 -9.17 0.58 -2.46
N ALA A 83 -8.00 0.01 -2.71
CA ALA A 83 -7.84 -1.04 -3.72
C ALA A 83 -8.64 -2.31 -3.34
N VAL A 84 -8.63 -2.70 -2.06
CA VAL A 84 -9.42 -3.85 -1.56
C VAL A 84 -10.91 -3.59 -1.73
N LEU A 85 -11.40 -2.39 -1.35
CA LEU A 85 -12.81 -2.02 -1.54
C LEU A 85 -13.21 -2.14 -3.01
N LEU A 86 -12.40 -1.59 -3.92
CA LEU A 86 -12.64 -1.65 -5.35
C LEU A 86 -12.61 -3.09 -5.90
N GLN A 87 -11.74 -3.96 -5.39
CA GLN A 87 -11.73 -5.38 -5.75
C GLN A 87 -13.05 -6.08 -5.36
N VAL A 88 -13.60 -5.77 -4.18
CA VAL A 88 -14.91 -6.32 -3.76
C VAL A 88 -16.03 -5.82 -4.66
N GLU A 89 -16.07 -4.52 -4.95
CA GLU A 89 -17.06 -3.92 -5.86
C GLU A 89 -16.98 -4.56 -7.26
N TRP A 90 -15.77 -4.73 -7.79
CA TRP A 90 -15.56 -5.31 -9.13
C TRP A 90 -15.93 -6.79 -9.22
N LYS A 91 -15.68 -7.54 -8.15
CA LYS A 91 -16.13 -8.94 -8.07
C LYS A 91 -17.65 -9.02 -8.09
N THR A 92 -18.33 -8.13 -7.38
CA THR A 92 -19.80 -8.08 -7.33
C THR A 92 -20.42 -7.61 -8.67
N ALA A 93 -19.74 -6.70 -9.36
CA ALA A 93 -20.15 -6.17 -10.65
C ALA A 93 -19.73 -7.05 -11.84
N GLU A 94 -19.11 -8.23 -11.58
CA GLU A 94 -18.63 -9.16 -12.60
C GLU A 94 -17.72 -8.51 -13.66
N MET A 95 -16.89 -7.57 -13.22
CA MET A 95 -15.91 -6.92 -14.09
C MET A 95 -15.00 -7.96 -14.77
N PRO A 96 -14.46 -7.68 -15.97
CA PRO A 96 -13.59 -8.61 -16.69
C PRO A 96 -12.42 -9.12 -15.83
N ALA A 97 -12.17 -10.42 -15.87
CA ALA A 97 -11.14 -11.06 -15.04
C ALA A 97 -9.76 -10.42 -15.22
N VAL A 98 -9.40 -10.02 -16.45
CA VAL A 98 -8.14 -9.34 -16.74
C VAL A 98 -7.98 -8.04 -15.96
N LEU A 99 -9.03 -7.21 -15.89
CA LEU A 99 -9.02 -5.96 -15.14
C LEU A 99 -8.99 -6.22 -13.62
N GLN A 100 -9.71 -7.24 -13.14
CA GLN A 100 -9.65 -7.66 -11.74
C GLN A 100 -8.24 -8.12 -11.34
N HIS A 101 -7.53 -8.89 -12.19
CA HIS A 101 -6.14 -9.30 -11.96
C HIS A 101 -5.20 -8.09 -11.93
N MET A 102 -5.30 -7.18 -12.87
CA MET A 102 -4.48 -5.96 -12.87
C MET A 102 -4.69 -5.10 -11.61
N LEU A 103 -5.92 -4.99 -11.12
CA LEU A 103 -6.20 -4.31 -9.84
C LEU A 103 -5.59 -5.06 -8.65
N ALA A 104 -5.58 -6.40 -8.69
CA ALA A 104 -4.92 -7.22 -7.67
C ALA A 104 -3.40 -7.02 -7.66
N ASP A 105 -2.79 -6.87 -8.83
CA ASP A 105 -1.35 -6.56 -8.96
C ASP A 105 -1.02 -5.18 -8.38
N VAL A 106 -1.85 -4.16 -8.68
CA VAL A 106 -1.71 -2.82 -8.07
C VAL A 106 -1.77 -2.91 -6.54
N ARG A 107 -2.77 -3.62 -5.98
CA ARG A 107 -2.88 -3.80 -4.53
C ARG A 107 -1.68 -4.57 -3.96
N GLY A 108 -1.21 -5.62 -4.64
CA GLY A 108 -0.04 -6.39 -4.25
C GLY A 108 1.23 -5.53 -4.22
N ALA A 109 1.44 -4.72 -5.26
CA ALA A 109 2.57 -3.81 -5.35
C ALA A 109 2.55 -2.72 -4.26
N LEU A 110 1.38 -2.19 -3.89
CA LEU A 110 1.25 -1.30 -2.72
C LEU A 110 1.67 -1.99 -1.41
N GLY A 111 1.34 -3.28 -1.24
CA GLY A 111 1.83 -4.08 -0.11
C GLY A 111 3.36 -4.23 -0.11
N ASN A 112 3.95 -4.43 -1.30
CA ASN A 112 5.41 -4.49 -1.45
C ASN A 112 6.09 -3.14 -1.13
N VAL A 113 5.44 -2.00 -1.43
CA VAL A 113 5.92 -0.67 -1.01
C VAL A 113 6.04 -0.57 0.51
N LEU A 114 5.01 -0.99 1.26
CA LEU A 114 5.07 -1.01 2.73
C LEU A 114 6.15 -1.96 3.25
N ARG A 115 6.25 -3.13 2.66
CA ARG A 115 7.26 -4.12 3.03
C ARG A 115 8.67 -3.59 2.81
N ALA A 116 8.95 -3.08 1.61
CA ALA A 116 10.25 -2.55 1.24
C ALA A 116 10.69 -1.40 2.17
N GLU A 117 9.74 -0.54 2.56
CA GLU A 117 10.02 0.55 3.50
C GLU A 117 10.21 0.06 4.94
N ALA A 118 9.37 -0.85 5.42
CA ALA A 118 9.41 -1.32 6.80
C ALA A 118 10.63 -2.20 7.09
N LEU A 119 11.08 -2.99 6.11
CA LEU A 119 12.21 -3.91 6.23
C LEU A 119 13.52 -3.35 5.68
N ASP A 120 13.48 -2.13 5.12
CA ASP A 120 14.62 -1.50 4.42
C ASP A 120 15.17 -2.38 3.27
N GLU A 121 14.26 -3.06 2.58
CA GLU A 121 14.57 -3.89 1.40
C GLU A 121 14.42 -3.06 0.12
N ALA A 122 15.10 -3.46 -0.95
CA ALA A 122 14.91 -2.87 -2.26
C ALA A 122 13.49 -3.14 -2.77
N MET A 123 12.91 -2.15 -3.47
CA MET A 123 11.61 -2.31 -4.10
C MET A 123 11.67 -3.33 -5.23
N THR A 124 10.69 -4.23 -5.28
CA THR A 124 10.53 -5.14 -6.42
C THR A 124 10.01 -4.39 -7.64
N PRO A 125 10.43 -4.74 -8.87
CA PRO A 125 9.91 -4.12 -10.09
C PRO A 125 8.38 -4.19 -10.16
N ILE A 126 7.77 -3.12 -10.67
CA ILE A 126 6.32 -3.06 -10.85
C ILE A 126 5.93 -3.76 -12.15
N VAL A 127 5.04 -4.73 -12.02
CA VAL A 127 4.35 -5.37 -13.14
C VAL A 127 2.85 -5.37 -12.83
N VAL A 128 2.03 -4.95 -13.78
CA VAL A 128 0.56 -4.91 -13.66
C VAL A 128 -0.04 -5.57 -14.89
N GLY A 129 -0.65 -6.74 -14.71
CA GLY A 129 -1.02 -7.61 -15.81
C GLY A 129 0.22 -8.06 -16.59
N GLU A 130 0.26 -7.76 -17.86
CA GLU A 130 1.41 -8.04 -18.75
C GLU A 130 2.38 -6.84 -18.88
N PHE A 131 2.09 -5.70 -18.25
CA PHE A 131 2.83 -4.46 -18.45
C PHE A 131 3.89 -4.24 -17.39
N ASP A 132 5.14 -4.11 -17.82
CA ASP A 132 6.24 -3.64 -16.99
C ASP A 132 6.22 -2.11 -16.80
N GLU A 133 7.16 -1.58 -16.01
CA GLU A 133 7.24 -0.14 -15.70
C GLU A 133 7.40 0.75 -16.94
N MET A 134 8.16 0.30 -17.95
CA MET A 134 8.38 1.06 -19.19
C MET A 134 7.12 1.09 -20.04
N GLN A 135 6.44 -0.05 -20.13
CA GLN A 135 5.18 -0.17 -20.84
C GLN A 135 4.06 0.66 -20.17
N ILE A 136 3.93 0.56 -18.83
CA ILE A 136 3.00 1.40 -18.06
C ILE A 136 3.26 2.89 -18.33
N HIS A 137 4.54 3.30 -18.34
CA HIS A 137 4.90 4.67 -18.65
C HIS A 137 4.47 5.07 -20.08
N ALA A 138 4.77 4.25 -21.07
CA ALA A 138 4.43 4.51 -22.47
C ALA A 138 2.91 4.60 -22.68
N LEU A 139 2.15 3.64 -22.11
CA LEU A 139 0.69 3.57 -22.17
C LEU A 139 0.03 4.80 -21.52
N SER A 140 0.55 5.23 -20.36
CA SER A 140 -0.03 6.38 -19.64
C SER A 140 0.29 7.73 -20.26
N HIS A 141 1.43 7.87 -20.99
CA HIS A 141 1.86 9.12 -21.59
C HIS A 141 1.41 9.29 -23.03
N ASN A 142 1.20 8.21 -23.76
CA ASN A 142 0.72 8.25 -25.13
C ASN A 142 -0.36 7.20 -25.40
N PRO A 143 -1.51 7.29 -24.70
CA PRO A 143 -2.53 6.28 -24.76
C PRO A 143 -3.18 6.17 -26.14
N LEU A 144 -3.29 7.27 -26.89
CA LEU A 144 -3.83 7.22 -28.24
C LEU A 144 -3.01 6.31 -29.16
N LYS A 145 -1.69 6.39 -29.08
CA LYS A 145 -0.78 5.55 -29.87
C LYS A 145 -0.84 4.08 -29.48
N HIS A 146 -0.93 3.79 -28.19
CA HIS A 146 -0.75 2.45 -27.66
C HIS A 146 -2.07 1.71 -27.37
N LEU A 147 -3.13 2.44 -27.03
CA LEU A 147 -4.44 1.89 -26.67
C LEU A 147 -5.54 2.30 -27.64
N GLY A 148 -5.26 3.20 -28.58
CA GLY A 148 -6.29 3.75 -29.48
C GLY A 148 -7.32 4.65 -28.79
N HIS A 149 -7.04 5.08 -27.56
CA HIS A 149 -7.91 5.93 -26.74
C HIS A 149 -7.17 7.21 -26.33
N ASP A 150 -7.79 8.36 -26.49
CA ASP A 150 -7.18 9.63 -26.10
C ASP A 150 -7.09 9.77 -24.57
N HIS A 151 -6.31 10.78 -24.13
CA HIS A 151 -6.30 11.14 -22.72
C HIS A 151 -7.69 11.51 -22.22
N ILE A 152 -7.97 11.16 -20.95
CA ILE A 152 -9.22 11.54 -20.30
C ILE A 152 -8.97 12.47 -19.13
N VAL A 153 -9.91 13.39 -18.93
CA VAL A 153 -10.14 14.06 -17.65
C VAL A 153 -11.34 13.36 -17.03
N PRO A 154 -11.19 12.65 -15.90
CA PRO A 154 -12.29 11.92 -15.31
C PRO A 154 -13.51 12.80 -15.07
N SER A 155 -14.67 12.33 -15.52
CA SER A 155 -15.94 13.03 -15.39
C SER A 155 -17.06 12.02 -15.05
N ILE A 156 -18.24 12.52 -14.81
CA ILE A 156 -19.43 11.70 -14.46
C ILE A 156 -19.80 10.72 -15.59
N GLU A 157 -19.55 11.08 -16.84
CA GLU A 157 -19.86 10.24 -18.01
C GLU A 157 -19.00 8.99 -18.10
N HIS A 158 -17.86 8.95 -17.39
CA HIS A 158 -16.97 7.78 -17.39
C HIS A 158 -17.40 6.67 -16.43
N GLY A 159 -18.49 6.86 -15.71
CA GLY A 159 -19.09 5.83 -14.85
C GLY A 159 -18.36 5.58 -13.54
N LEU A 160 -18.92 4.65 -12.77
CA LEU A 160 -18.48 4.39 -11.38
C LEU A 160 -17.09 3.76 -11.30
N ALA A 161 -16.77 2.84 -12.20
CA ALA A 161 -15.49 2.13 -12.19
C ALA A 161 -14.32 3.12 -12.37
N VAL A 162 -14.42 4.03 -13.34
CA VAL A 162 -13.41 5.07 -13.58
C VAL A 162 -13.34 6.06 -12.43
N ALA A 163 -14.47 6.48 -11.85
CA ALA A 163 -14.49 7.37 -10.71
C ALA A 163 -13.79 6.77 -9.48
N ARG A 164 -14.01 5.48 -9.20
CA ARG A 164 -13.35 4.74 -8.12
C ARG A 164 -11.85 4.56 -8.36
N LEU A 165 -11.45 4.22 -9.59
CA LEU A 165 -10.04 4.15 -9.96
C LEU A 165 -9.35 5.51 -9.84
N ASN A 166 -10.02 6.60 -10.24
CA ASN A 166 -9.46 7.93 -10.09
C ASN A 166 -9.26 8.32 -8.61
N LEU A 167 -10.17 7.91 -7.73
CA LEU A 167 -9.99 8.08 -6.29
C LEU A 167 -8.76 7.31 -5.79
N LEU A 168 -8.61 6.02 -6.16
CA LEU A 168 -7.44 5.22 -5.83
C LEU A 168 -6.14 5.87 -6.35
N ARG A 169 -6.15 6.36 -7.60
CA ARG A 169 -5.03 7.08 -8.19
C ARG A 169 -4.66 8.32 -7.37
N ALA A 170 -5.63 9.12 -6.96
CA ALA A 170 -5.40 10.31 -6.15
C ALA A 170 -4.76 9.95 -4.80
N VAL A 171 -5.26 8.92 -4.12
CA VAL A 171 -4.71 8.44 -2.83
C VAL A 171 -3.28 7.91 -2.98
N ILE A 172 -2.95 7.21 -4.09
CA ILE A 172 -1.57 6.79 -4.38
C ILE A 172 -0.66 8.01 -4.56
N ARG A 173 -1.12 9.06 -5.22
CA ARG A 173 -0.35 10.31 -5.37
C ARG A 173 -0.16 11.05 -4.03
N GLU A 174 -1.14 11.00 -3.13
CA GLU A 174 -0.96 11.50 -1.76
C GLU A 174 0.10 10.70 -1.00
N ALA A 175 0.14 9.36 -1.20
CA ALA A 175 1.18 8.52 -0.63
C ALA A 175 2.57 8.84 -1.21
N GLU A 176 2.67 9.13 -2.51
CA GLU A 176 3.92 9.58 -3.16
C GLU A 176 4.42 10.89 -2.55
N VAL A 177 3.54 11.88 -2.35
CA VAL A 177 3.89 13.17 -1.69
C VAL A 177 4.35 12.94 -0.25
N ALA A 178 3.65 12.10 0.51
CA ALA A 178 4.07 11.76 1.87
C ALA A 178 5.42 11.01 1.88
N GLY A 179 5.66 10.16 0.88
CA GLY A 179 6.96 9.52 0.67
C GLY A 179 8.07 10.52 0.37
N ALA A 180 7.81 11.52 -0.47
CA ALA A 180 8.76 12.59 -0.72
C ALA A 180 9.15 13.34 0.57
N GLN A 181 8.16 13.63 1.43
CA GLN A 181 8.42 14.25 2.74
C GLN A 181 9.23 13.35 3.69
N ALA A 182 9.08 12.02 3.58
CA ALA A 182 9.79 11.07 4.43
C ALA A 182 11.21 10.76 3.95
N PHE A 183 11.47 10.82 2.64
CA PHE A 183 12.68 10.28 2.03
C PHE A 183 13.57 11.32 1.34
N ILE A 184 13.12 12.55 1.18
CA ILE A 184 13.95 13.65 0.68
C ILE A 184 14.38 14.47 1.87
N ASP A 185 15.69 14.58 2.10
CA ASP A 185 16.22 15.37 3.18
C ASP A 185 16.37 16.87 2.82
N ARG A 186 16.88 17.65 3.76
CA ARG A 186 17.01 19.11 3.59
C ARG A 186 18.03 19.50 2.52
N ASP A 187 18.94 18.61 2.18
CA ASP A 187 19.95 18.80 1.13
C ASP A 187 19.48 18.23 -0.21
N PHE A 188 18.17 17.91 -0.33
CA PHE A 188 17.54 17.30 -1.48
C PHE A 188 18.10 15.92 -1.88
N VAL A 189 18.73 15.22 -0.95
CA VAL A 189 19.15 13.83 -1.16
C VAL A 189 17.98 12.90 -0.98
N VAL A 190 17.73 12.05 -1.98
CA VAL A 190 16.62 11.08 -1.99
C VAL A 190 17.15 9.72 -1.48
N ARG A 191 16.63 9.26 -0.37
CA ARG A 191 17.07 8.00 0.27
C ARG A 191 16.38 6.76 -0.29
N ARG A 192 15.13 6.88 -0.71
CA ARG A 192 14.28 5.78 -1.20
C ARG A 192 13.65 6.15 -2.54
N ASN A 193 14.51 6.41 -3.53
CA ASN A 193 14.06 6.71 -4.88
C ASN A 193 13.26 5.55 -5.51
N ASP A 194 13.61 4.32 -5.19
CA ASP A 194 12.92 3.10 -5.59
C ASP A 194 11.43 3.10 -5.17
N VAL A 195 11.14 3.47 -3.93
CA VAL A 195 9.78 3.58 -3.39
C VAL A 195 9.00 4.71 -4.07
N LEU A 196 9.61 5.88 -4.25
CA LEU A 196 8.97 7.02 -4.92
C LEU A 196 8.66 6.70 -6.39
N GLN A 197 9.60 6.08 -7.09
CA GLN A 197 9.39 5.63 -8.47
C GLN A 197 8.26 4.61 -8.56
N ALA A 198 8.20 3.65 -7.63
CA ALA A 198 7.14 2.65 -7.59
C ALA A 198 5.76 3.29 -7.44
N LEU A 199 5.57 4.24 -6.52
CA LEU A 199 4.30 4.94 -6.33
C LEU A 199 3.90 5.77 -7.55
N ASN A 200 4.85 6.48 -8.16
CA ASN A 200 4.63 7.19 -9.42
C ASN A 200 4.16 6.23 -10.51
N ARG A 201 4.81 5.07 -10.64
CA ARG A 201 4.46 4.06 -11.63
C ARG A 201 3.09 3.43 -11.35
N LEU A 202 2.76 3.18 -10.08
CA LEU A 202 1.45 2.65 -9.68
C LEU A 202 0.31 3.64 -9.98
N SER A 203 0.52 4.94 -9.76
CA SER A 203 -0.48 5.94 -10.14
C SER A 203 -0.72 5.97 -11.65
N SER A 204 0.33 5.76 -12.46
CA SER A 204 0.23 5.60 -13.91
C SER A 204 -0.49 4.32 -14.32
N ALA A 205 -0.23 3.20 -13.63
CA ALA A 205 -0.91 1.93 -13.88
C ALA A 205 -2.42 2.02 -13.60
N VAL A 206 -2.82 2.70 -12.54
CA VAL A 206 -4.25 2.94 -12.26
C VAL A 206 -4.88 3.81 -13.35
N TYR A 207 -4.16 4.79 -13.90
CA TYR A 207 -4.64 5.57 -15.04
C TYR A 207 -4.84 4.70 -16.30
N VAL A 208 -3.90 3.78 -16.57
CA VAL A 208 -4.05 2.81 -17.67
C VAL A 208 -5.28 1.92 -17.43
N LEU A 209 -5.52 1.45 -16.20
CA LEU A 209 -6.75 0.70 -15.86
C LEU A 209 -8.02 1.50 -16.16
N MET A 210 -8.05 2.81 -15.88
CA MET A 210 -9.20 3.67 -16.21
C MET A 210 -9.50 3.65 -17.71
N LEU A 211 -8.47 3.76 -18.54
CA LEU A 211 -8.60 3.72 -20.00
C LEU A 211 -9.07 2.36 -20.49
N LEU A 212 -8.54 1.27 -19.92
CA LEU A 212 -8.95 -0.09 -20.28
C LEU A 212 -10.40 -0.39 -19.90
N CYS A 213 -10.91 0.16 -18.79
CA CYS A 213 -12.34 0.09 -18.45
C CYS A 213 -13.19 0.71 -19.55
N LEU A 214 -12.87 1.92 -20.01
CA LEU A 214 -13.63 2.62 -21.06
C LEU A 214 -13.56 1.91 -22.41
N ILE A 215 -12.41 1.35 -22.75
CA ILE A 215 -12.23 0.57 -23.99
C ILE A 215 -13.12 -0.67 -23.95
N HIS A 216 -13.15 -1.35 -22.79
CA HIS A 216 -13.96 -2.54 -22.62
C HIS A 216 -15.47 -2.26 -22.68
N GLU A 217 -15.94 -1.18 -22.04
CA GLU A 217 -17.34 -0.76 -22.08
C GLU A 217 -17.79 -0.49 -23.51
N LYS A 218 -17.02 0.28 -24.29
CA LYS A 218 -17.31 0.55 -25.70
C LYS A 218 -17.37 -0.72 -26.56
N ALA A 219 -16.50 -1.70 -26.29
CA ALA A 219 -16.50 -2.96 -27.01
C ALA A 219 -17.73 -3.84 -26.67
N GLY A 220 -18.29 -3.70 -25.47
CA GLY A 220 -19.53 -4.34 -25.05
C GLY A 220 -20.78 -3.73 -25.69
N GLU A 221 -20.82 -2.43 -25.89
CA GLU A 221 -21.95 -1.70 -26.52
C GLU A 221 -22.07 -1.97 -28.03
N GLN A 222 -21.02 -2.43 -28.69
CA GLN A 222 -20.99 -2.73 -30.12
C GLN A 222 -21.36 -4.17 -30.46
N ARG A 223 -21.70 -5.01 -29.48
CA ARG A 223 -22.10 -6.40 -29.64
C ARG A 223 -23.59 -6.56 -29.39
#